data_4b00939f8f9c5d09fe434e92e269eaaa
#
_entry.id   4b00939f8f9c5d09fe434e92e269eaaa
#
_cell.length_a   1.000
_cell.length_b   1.000
_cell.length_c   1.000
_cell.angle_alpha   90.00
_cell.angle_beta   90.00
_cell.angle_gamma   90.00
#
_symmetry.space_group_name_H-M   'P 1'
#
loop_
_entity.id
_entity.type
_entity.pdbx_description
1 polymer ?
#
loop_
_entity_poly.entity_id
_entity_poly.type
_entity_poly.pdbx_seq_one_letter_code
_entity_poly.pdbx_strand_id
1 'polypeptide(L)'
;LAQKKVLVHDMKCIETLARVNVLCVDKTGTITENTMKVHDVVSLEPYEKEELPPLKELLGDFAHAMPKDNITMAAMQEYFTQGSGQVATSVTSFSSAFKYSSATFGTVSYVLGAPEFVLRNDYETYKETIESYGSEGYRVLVFGRYEGTPDGKALTESVIPYGLVLLANPIRKEAWETFQYFADQGVDIKVISGDN
;
A
#
# COMPACT_ATOMS: atom_id res chain seq x y z
N LEU A 1 28.12 11.91 17.20
CA LEU A 1 26.70 12.29 16.98
C LEU A 1 26.58 13.55 16.14
N ALA A 2 27.27 14.64 16.50
CA ALA A 2 27.23 15.91 15.77
C ALA A 2 27.70 15.78 14.30
N GLN A 3 28.72 14.97 14.03
CA GLN A 3 29.19 14.70 12.67
C GLN A 3 28.15 13.98 11.79
N LYS A 4 27.22 13.25 12.42
CA LYS A 4 26.11 12.55 11.75
C LYS A 4 24.80 13.34 11.81
N LYS A 5 24.86 14.65 12.06
CA LYS A 5 23.71 15.55 12.14
C LYS A 5 22.66 15.16 13.20
N VAL A 6 23.11 14.51 14.28
CA VAL A 6 22.25 14.19 15.43
C VAL A 6 22.52 15.20 16.52
N LEU A 7 21.48 15.93 16.92
CA LEU A 7 21.54 16.93 17.98
C LEU A 7 21.10 16.30 19.30
N VAL A 8 21.94 16.41 20.33
CA VAL A 8 21.64 15.94 21.68
C VAL A 8 21.66 17.17 22.61
N HIS A 9 20.55 17.42 23.28
CA HIS A 9 20.36 18.60 24.12
C HIS A 9 20.86 18.45 25.56
N ASP A 10 21.14 17.22 26.01
CA ASP A 10 21.57 16.93 27.38
C ASP A 10 22.73 15.95 27.37
N MET A 11 23.79 16.30 28.09
CA MET A 11 24.98 15.45 28.24
C MET A 11 24.67 14.11 28.92
N LYS A 12 23.66 14.06 29.79
CA LYS A 12 23.19 12.81 30.43
C LYS A 12 22.59 11.84 29.44
N CYS A 13 22.01 12.31 28.32
CA CYS A 13 21.52 11.46 27.25
C CYS A 13 22.64 10.63 26.61
N ILE A 14 23.82 11.20 26.45
CA ILE A 14 24.96 10.50 25.83
C ILE A 14 25.41 9.34 26.73
N GLU A 15 25.49 9.58 28.04
CA GLU A 15 25.85 8.54 29.01
C GLU A 15 24.79 7.44 29.08
N THR A 16 23.52 7.80 29.04
CA THR A 16 22.40 6.85 29.02
C THR A 16 22.40 6.04 27.73
N LEU A 17 22.64 6.65 26.56
CA LEU A 17 22.76 5.96 25.29
C LEU A 17 23.90 4.94 25.25
N ALA A 18 24.99 5.21 25.93
CA ALA A 18 26.14 4.29 26.04
C ALA A 18 25.83 3.03 26.83
N ARG A 19 24.75 3.03 27.62
CA ARG A 19 24.33 1.88 28.46
C ARG A 19 23.12 1.12 27.89
N VAL A 20 22.65 1.51 26.71
CA VAL A 20 21.49 0.87 26.07
C VAL A 20 21.86 -0.54 25.62
N ASN A 21 21.05 -1.52 26.02
CA ASN A 21 21.18 -2.92 25.59
C ASN A 21 19.98 -3.41 24.75
N VAL A 22 18.90 -2.62 24.69
CA VAL A 22 17.73 -2.87 23.86
C VAL A 22 17.36 -1.56 23.17
N LEU A 23 17.21 -1.60 21.84
CA LEU A 23 16.79 -0.48 21.03
C LEU A 23 15.42 -0.81 20.42
N CYS A 24 14.42 0.01 20.72
CA CYS A 24 13.11 -0.09 20.11
C CYS A 24 13.02 0.98 18.99
N VAL A 25 12.73 0.53 17.78
CA VAL A 25 12.63 1.40 16.60
C VAL A 25 11.24 1.32 16.00
N ASP A 26 10.71 2.48 15.59
CA ASP A 26 9.50 2.54 14.79
C ASP A 26 9.81 2.03 13.37
N LYS A 27 8.89 1.23 12.82
CA LYS A 27 9.03 0.65 11.47
C LYS A 27 8.79 1.70 10.40
N THR A 28 7.64 2.36 10.44
CA THR A 28 7.16 3.23 9.37
C THR A 28 7.86 4.59 9.39
N GLY A 29 8.53 4.94 8.29
CA GLY A 29 9.25 6.21 8.16
C GLY A 29 10.61 6.26 8.85
N THR A 30 10.96 5.25 9.67
CA THR A 30 12.28 5.12 10.33
C THR A 30 13.12 4.04 9.68
N ILE A 31 12.65 2.82 9.67
CA ILE A 31 13.29 1.66 9.03
C ILE A 31 12.96 1.64 7.54
N THR A 32 11.71 1.99 7.19
CA THR A 32 11.22 2.01 5.82
C THR A 32 11.34 3.41 5.21
N GLU A 33 11.43 3.45 3.89
CA GLU A 33 11.34 4.69 3.13
C GLU A 33 9.91 5.27 3.19
N ASN A 34 9.78 6.59 3.00
CA ASN A 34 8.48 7.27 2.87
C ASN A 34 7.87 7.11 1.47
N THR A 35 8.16 6.02 0.80
CA THR A 35 7.62 5.66 -0.51
C THR A 35 6.92 4.32 -0.43
N MET A 36 6.10 4.05 -1.41
CA MET A 36 5.40 2.78 -1.55
C MET A 36 5.84 2.11 -2.84
N LYS A 37 5.91 0.78 -2.85
CA LYS A 37 6.16 -0.02 -4.04
C LYS A 37 5.10 -1.10 -4.16
N VAL A 38 4.63 -1.35 -5.38
CA VAL A 38 3.81 -2.52 -5.65
C VAL A 38 4.72 -3.74 -5.68
N HIS A 39 4.37 -4.73 -4.84
CA HIS A 39 5.10 -5.99 -4.79
C HIS A 39 4.56 -7.00 -5.81
N ASP A 40 3.25 -7.16 -5.83
CA ASP A 40 2.58 -8.12 -6.72
C ASP A 40 1.10 -7.83 -6.86
N VAL A 41 0.47 -8.54 -7.78
CA VAL A 41 -0.98 -8.53 -8.01
C VAL A 41 -1.49 -9.97 -7.97
N VAL A 42 -2.55 -10.19 -7.22
CA VAL A 42 -3.19 -11.50 -7.11
C VAL A 42 -4.54 -11.43 -7.80
N SER A 43 -4.73 -12.24 -8.84
CA SER A 43 -6.03 -12.36 -9.50
C SER A 43 -7.01 -13.14 -8.62
N LEU A 44 -8.27 -12.75 -8.66
CA LEU A 44 -9.35 -13.40 -7.93
C LEU A 44 -10.25 -14.19 -8.88
N GLU A 45 -10.95 -15.17 -8.34
CA GLU A 45 -11.80 -16.09 -9.10
C GLU A 45 -12.82 -15.38 -10.01
N PRO A 46 -13.53 -14.32 -9.58
CA PRO A 46 -14.45 -13.61 -10.46
C PRO A 46 -13.81 -13.06 -11.73
N TYR A 47 -12.57 -12.61 -11.64
CA TYR A 47 -11.81 -12.16 -12.83
C TYR A 47 -11.43 -13.34 -13.73
N GLU A 48 -10.96 -14.43 -13.15
CA GLU A 48 -10.49 -15.60 -13.89
C GLU A 48 -11.59 -16.30 -14.68
N LYS A 49 -12.86 -16.11 -14.28
CA LYS A 49 -14.04 -16.67 -14.96
C LYS A 49 -14.53 -15.83 -16.14
N GLU A 50 -14.06 -14.61 -16.28
CA GLU A 50 -14.44 -13.71 -17.37
C GLU A 50 -13.35 -13.64 -18.44
N GLU A 51 -13.75 -13.48 -19.71
CA GLU A 51 -12.82 -13.21 -20.80
C GLU A 51 -12.47 -11.72 -20.83
N LEU A 52 -11.50 -11.33 -20.02
CA LEU A 52 -11.08 -9.95 -19.85
C LEU A 52 -9.63 -9.79 -20.30
N PRO A 53 -9.21 -8.55 -20.65
CA PRO A 53 -7.81 -8.24 -20.85
C PRO A 53 -6.97 -8.60 -19.61
N PRO A 54 -5.64 -8.79 -19.75
CA PRO A 54 -4.79 -9.06 -18.60
C PRO A 54 -5.02 -8.06 -17.46
N LEU A 55 -5.07 -8.54 -16.22
CA LEU A 55 -5.35 -7.71 -15.05
C LEU A 55 -4.36 -6.54 -14.92
N LYS A 56 -3.09 -6.76 -15.27
CA LYS A 56 -2.08 -5.71 -15.28
C LYS A 56 -2.36 -4.59 -16.28
N GLU A 57 -3.01 -4.90 -17.41
CA GLU A 57 -3.43 -3.87 -18.38
C GLU A 57 -4.61 -3.04 -17.85
N LEU A 58 -5.58 -3.70 -17.22
CA LEU A 58 -6.70 -2.99 -16.60
C LEU A 58 -6.21 -2.06 -15.49
N LEU A 59 -5.30 -2.54 -14.66
CA LEU A 59 -4.67 -1.75 -13.60
C LEU A 59 -3.79 -0.62 -14.18
N GLY A 60 -3.13 -0.87 -15.30
CA GLY A 60 -2.38 0.16 -16.02
C GLY A 60 -3.28 1.28 -16.52
N ASP A 61 -4.37 0.96 -17.18
CA ASP A 61 -5.37 1.95 -17.61
C ASP A 61 -5.94 2.74 -16.43
N PHE A 62 -6.27 2.04 -15.35
CA PHE A 62 -6.77 2.66 -14.12
C PHE A 62 -5.76 3.62 -13.51
N ALA A 63 -4.53 3.17 -13.30
CA ALA A 63 -3.49 3.96 -12.65
C ALA A 63 -3.12 5.21 -13.46
N HIS A 64 -2.99 5.07 -14.78
CA HIS A 64 -2.63 6.19 -15.64
C HIS A 64 -3.78 7.17 -15.90
N ALA A 65 -5.01 6.80 -15.57
CA ALA A 65 -6.15 7.72 -15.57
C ALA A 65 -6.16 8.65 -14.34
N MET A 66 -5.47 8.27 -13.27
CA MET A 66 -5.47 9.00 -12.01
C MET A 66 -4.41 10.11 -11.97
N PRO A 67 -4.66 11.20 -11.23
CA PRO A 67 -3.59 12.14 -10.91
C PRO A 67 -2.56 11.50 -9.97
N LYS A 68 -1.31 11.90 -10.12
CA LYS A 68 -0.20 11.44 -9.27
C LYS A 68 -0.13 12.29 -8.01
N ASP A 69 -1.13 12.19 -7.16
CA ASP A 69 -1.33 13.03 -5.97
C ASP A 69 -1.00 12.34 -4.64
N ASN A 70 -0.67 11.05 -4.67
CA ASN A 70 -0.29 10.30 -3.49
C ASN A 70 0.74 9.21 -3.80
N ILE A 71 1.42 8.71 -2.75
CA ILE A 71 2.50 7.72 -2.89
C ILE A 71 1.99 6.37 -3.41
N THR A 72 0.78 5.98 -3.08
CA THR A 72 0.17 4.72 -3.54
C THR A 72 -0.06 4.76 -5.05
N MET A 73 -0.65 5.83 -5.56
CA MET A 73 -0.89 5.97 -7.00
C MET A 73 0.41 6.13 -7.78
N ALA A 74 1.41 6.81 -7.22
CA ALA A 74 2.74 6.88 -7.79
C ALA A 74 3.37 5.48 -7.94
N ALA A 75 3.24 4.62 -6.93
CA ALA A 75 3.69 3.23 -6.97
C ALA A 75 2.94 2.41 -8.03
N MET A 76 1.64 2.61 -8.13
CA MET A 76 0.78 1.96 -9.14
C MET A 76 1.21 2.34 -10.56
N GLN A 77 1.44 3.62 -10.82
CA GLN A 77 1.87 4.10 -12.13
C GLN A 77 3.26 3.63 -12.51
N GLU A 78 4.14 3.46 -11.54
CA GLU A 78 5.49 2.92 -11.77
C GLU A 78 5.47 1.43 -12.12
N TYR A 79 4.66 0.66 -11.45
CA TYR A 79 4.58 -0.80 -11.63
C TYR A 79 3.75 -1.19 -12.87
N PHE A 80 2.60 -0.58 -13.08
CA PHE A 80 1.69 -0.86 -14.19
C PHE A 80 1.98 0.07 -15.36
N THR A 81 3.00 -0.25 -16.14
CA THR A 81 3.44 0.56 -17.28
C THR A 81 2.69 0.24 -18.58
N GLN A 82 2.05 -0.92 -18.65
CA GLN A 82 1.33 -1.38 -19.84
C GLN A 82 -0.18 -1.23 -19.60
N GLY A 83 -0.81 -0.42 -20.43
CA GLY A 83 -2.25 -0.30 -20.49
C GLY A 83 -2.72 -0.53 -21.91
N SER A 84 -4.04 -0.65 -22.13
CA SER A 84 -4.64 -0.80 -23.45
C SER A 84 -4.77 0.55 -24.19
N GLY A 85 -4.42 1.65 -23.51
CA GLY A 85 -4.58 3.00 -24.06
C GLY A 85 -5.98 3.58 -23.93
N GLN A 86 -6.86 2.95 -23.16
CA GLN A 86 -8.19 3.48 -22.88
C GLN A 86 -8.10 4.78 -22.08
N VAL A 87 -8.94 5.74 -22.44
CA VAL A 87 -9.05 7.03 -21.76
C VAL A 87 -10.28 7.03 -20.87
N ALA A 88 -10.08 7.37 -19.60
CA ALA A 88 -11.20 7.46 -18.66
C ALA A 88 -12.12 8.64 -19.00
N THR A 89 -13.42 8.41 -18.92
CA THR A 89 -14.44 9.47 -19.08
C THR A 89 -14.66 10.25 -17.78
N SER A 90 -14.41 9.63 -16.63
CA SER A 90 -14.42 10.28 -15.33
C SER A 90 -13.53 9.52 -14.33
N VAL A 91 -13.01 10.26 -13.36
CA VAL A 91 -12.21 9.71 -12.27
C VAL A 91 -12.62 10.36 -10.95
N THR A 92 -12.51 9.60 -9.86
CA THR A 92 -12.56 10.12 -8.49
C THR A 92 -11.24 9.80 -7.80
N SER A 93 -10.57 10.84 -7.32
CA SER A 93 -9.33 10.69 -6.55
C SER A 93 -9.59 9.99 -5.22
N PHE A 94 -8.55 9.45 -4.62
CA PHE A 94 -8.67 8.75 -3.34
C PHE A 94 -9.29 9.65 -2.27
N SER A 95 -10.31 9.12 -1.60
CA SER A 95 -10.97 9.75 -0.46
C SER A 95 -10.46 9.14 0.84
N SER A 96 -9.97 9.97 1.75
CA SER A 96 -9.57 9.51 3.08
C SER A 96 -10.78 9.08 3.94
N ALA A 97 -11.96 9.59 3.63
CA ALA A 97 -13.21 9.22 4.32
C ALA A 97 -13.77 7.88 3.86
N PHE A 98 -13.73 7.62 2.54
CA PHE A 98 -14.34 6.42 1.94
C PHE A 98 -13.33 5.40 1.44
N LYS A 99 -12.03 5.71 1.53
CA LYS A 99 -10.91 4.77 1.33
C LYS A 99 -10.87 4.08 -0.03
N TYR A 100 -11.33 4.75 -1.09
CA TYR A 100 -11.21 4.24 -2.45
C TYR A 100 -10.99 5.36 -3.47
N SER A 101 -10.51 4.98 -4.64
CA SER A 101 -10.49 5.77 -5.86
C SER A 101 -11.23 5.03 -6.96
N SER A 102 -11.67 5.75 -8.00
CA SER A 102 -12.42 5.15 -9.11
C SER A 102 -12.06 5.76 -10.45
N ALA A 103 -12.25 4.97 -11.50
CA ALA A 103 -12.17 5.44 -12.89
C ALA A 103 -13.26 4.78 -13.72
N THR A 104 -13.87 5.55 -14.58
CA THR A 104 -14.91 5.08 -15.50
C THR A 104 -14.42 5.21 -16.94
N PHE A 105 -14.54 4.11 -17.68
CA PHE A 105 -14.19 3.99 -19.09
C PHE A 105 -15.45 3.68 -19.88
N GLY A 106 -16.08 4.72 -20.43
CA GLY A 106 -17.38 4.58 -21.11
C GLY A 106 -18.49 4.18 -20.11
N THR A 107 -18.95 2.93 -20.18
CA THR A 107 -20.00 2.39 -19.31
C THR A 107 -19.46 1.52 -18.18
N VAL A 108 -18.15 1.29 -18.12
CA VAL A 108 -17.51 0.40 -17.15
C VAL A 108 -16.76 1.23 -16.12
N SER A 109 -17.06 0.99 -14.84
CA SER A 109 -16.42 1.65 -13.73
C SER A 109 -15.59 0.67 -12.92
N TYR A 110 -14.39 1.09 -12.51
CA TYR A 110 -13.50 0.33 -11.64
C TYR A 110 -13.24 1.11 -10.37
N VAL A 111 -13.05 0.38 -9.28
CA VAL A 111 -12.68 0.93 -7.97
C VAL A 111 -11.44 0.23 -7.44
N LEU A 112 -10.63 1.00 -6.71
CA LEU A 112 -9.46 0.50 -6.01
C LEU A 112 -9.45 1.11 -4.60
N GLY A 113 -9.38 0.29 -3.57
CA GLY A 113 -9.38 0.83 -2.22
C GLY A 113 -9.21 -0.20 -1.13
N ALA A 114 -9.41 0.25 0.11
CA ALA A 114 -9.32 -0.60 1.29
C ALA A 114 -10.35 -1.73 1.23
N PRO A 115 -9.95 -2.97 1.58
CA PRO A 115 -10.81 -4.13 1.43
C PRO A 115 -12.18 -3.99 2.10
N GLU A 116 -12.23 -3.46 3.30
CA GLU A 116 -13.46 -3.30 4.08
C GLU A 116 -14.45 -2.33 3.40
N PHE A 117 -13.93 -1.30 2.76
CA PHE A 117 -14.75 -0.27 2.09
C PHE A 117 -15.19 -0.69 0.68
N VAL A 118 -14.39 -1.49 0.01
CA VAL A 118 -14.69 -1.96 -1.37
C VAL A 118 -15.56 -3.22 -1.33
N LEU A 119 -15.21 -4.20 -0.52
CA LEU A 119 -15.91 -5.48 -0.45
C LEU A 119 -17.17 -5.44 0.41
N ARG A 120 -17.16 -4.68 1.49
CA ARG A 120 -18.29 -4.53 2.41
C ARG A 120 -18.81 -5.91 2.89
N ASN A 121 -20.01 -6.31 2.51
CA ASN A 121 -20.59 -7.58 2.91
C ASN A 121 -19.83 -8.80 2.35
N ASP A 122 -19.11 -8.66 1.25
CA ASP A 122 -18.31 -9.71 0.64
C ASP A 122 -16.92 -9.86 1.27
N TYR A 123 -16.55 -9.00 2.22
CA TYR A 123 -15.26 -9.02 2.88
C TYR A 123 -14.93 -10.38 3.52
N GLU A 124 -15.90 -10.99 4.17
CA GLU A 124 -15.71 -12.29 4.85
C GLU A 124 -15.27 -13.40 3.88
N THR A 125 -15.69 -13.36 2.62
CA THR A 125 -15.30 -14.33 1.61
C THR A 125 -13.79 -14.27 1.32
N TYR A 126 -13.18 -13.10 1.40
CA TYR A 126 -11.77 -12.86 1.05
C TYR A 126 -10.88 -12.56 2.25
N LYS A 127 -11.48 -12.49 3.44
CA LYS A 127 -10.81 -12.07 4.68
C LYS A 127 -9.54 -12.86 4.96
N GLU A 128 -9.61 -14.19 4.88
CA GLU A 128 -8.46 -15.06 5.18
C GLU A 128 -7.28 -14.76 4.26
N THR A 129 -7.53 -14.62 2.97
CA THR A 129 -6.50 -14.28 1.98
C THR A 129 -5.91 -12.90 2.22
N ILE A 130 -6.75 -11.91 2.49
CA ILE A 130 -6.35 -10.53 2.75
C ILE A 130 -5.50 -10.44 4.02
N GLU A 131 -5.97 -11.05 5.11
CA GLU A 131 -5.26 -11.05 6.38
C GLU A 131 -3.94 -11.83 6.32
N SER A 132 -3.88 -12.90 5.52
CA SER A 132 -2.65 -13.63 5.27
C SER A 132 -1.58 -12.76 4.66
N TYR A 133 -1.90 -11.99 3.63
CA TYR A 133 -0.96 -11.03 3.03
C TYR A 133 -0.62 -9.88 3.97
N GLY A 134 -1.60 -9.38 4.72
CA GLY A 134 -1.37 -8.36 5.75
C GLY A 134 -0.40 -8.82 6.82
N SER A 135 -0.47 -10.08 7.25
CA SER A 135 0.44 -10.66 8.24
C SER A 135 1.87 -10.82 7.71
N GLU A 136 2.05 -10.91 6.41
CA GLU A 136 3.36 -10.88 5.74
C GLU A 136 3.95 -9.47 5.62
N GLY A 137 3.22 -8.44 6.05
CA GLY A 137 3.66 -7.05 6.03
C GLY A 137 3.22 -6.24 4.83
N TYR A 138 2.36 -6.79 3.97
CA TYR A 138 1.84 -6.07 2.81
C TYR A 138 0.61 -5.25 3.16
N ARG A 139 0.52 -4.08 2.55
CA ARG A 139 -0.73 -3.34 2.45
C ARG A 139 -1.52 -3.90 1.28
N VAL A 140 -2.75 -4.30 1.53
CA VAL A 140 -3.62 -4.93 0.51
C VAL A 140 -4.68 -3.94 0.07
N LEU A 141 -4.79 -3.74 -1.24
CA LEU A 141 -5.88 -3.00 -1.87
C LEU A 141 -6.68 -3.93 -2.76
N VAL A 142 -7.98 -3.72 -2.83
CA VAL A 142 -8.89 -4.47 -3.71
C VAL A 142 -9.20 -3.65 -4.95
N PHE A 143 -8.99 -4.26 -6.11
CA PHE A 143 -9.39 -3.73 -7.41
C PHE A 143 -10.57 -4.54 -7.93
N GLY A 144 -11.60 -3.86 -8.40
CA GLY A 144 -12.78 -4.54 -8.92
C GLY A 144 -13.63 -3.64 -9.82
N ARG A 145 -14.61 -4.27 -10.48
CA ARG A 145 -15.60 -3.59 -11.29
C ARG A 145 -16.79 -3.19 -10.40
N TYR A 146 -17.13 -1.93 -10.45
CA TYR A 146 -18.28 -1.37 -9.72
C TYR A 146 -19.51 -1.36 -10.62
N GLU A 147 -20.61 -1.90 -10.15
CA GLU A 147 -21.87 -2.00 -10.88
C GLU A 147 -22.73 -0.73 -10.79
N GLY A 148 -22.26 0.30 -10.11
CA GLY A 148 -22.90 1.60 -10.02
C GLY A 148 -22.09 2.70 -10.72
N THR A 149 -22.52 3.93 -10.50
CA THR A 149 -21.76 5.12 -10.93
C THR A 149 -21.02 5.69 -9.73
N PRO A 150 -19.66 5.68 -9.74
CA PRO A 150 -18.91 6.24 -8.62
C PRO A 150 -19.16 7.74 -8.47
N ASP A 151 -19.40 8.20 -7.25
CA ASP A 151 -19.68 9.59 -6.91
C ASP A 151 -18.71 10.17 -5.87
N GLY A 152 -17.66 9.41 -5.52
CA GLY A 152 -16.70 9.79 -4.48
C GLY A 152 -17.18 9.59 -3.05
N LYS A 153 -18.40 9.11 -2.87
CA LYS A 153 -18.99 8.76 -1.57
C LYS A 153 -19.00 7.25 -1.36
N ALA A 154 -19.51 6.80 -0.21
CA ALA A 154 -19.61 5.39 0.09
C ALA A 154 -20.25 4.59 -1.05
N LEU A 155 -19.65 3.46 -1.40
CA LEU A 155 -20.17 2.57 -2.44
C LEU A 155 -21.49 1.95 -2.00
N THR A 156 -22.48 1.96 -2.88
CA THR A 156 -23.83 1.44 -2.60
C THR A 156 -24.18 0.21 -3.41
N GLU A 157 -23.57 0.07 -4.59
CA GLU A 157 -23.84 -1.04 -5.51
C GLU A 157 -22.75 -2.12 -5.39
N SER A 158 -22.97 -3.24 -6.06
CA SER A 158 -22.04 -4.38 -5.99
C SER A 158 -20.72 -4.09 -6.64
N VAL A 159 -19.66 -4.63 -6.03
CA VAL A 159 -18.31 -4.68 -6.59
C VAL A 159 -17.97 -6.12 -6.91
N ILE A 160 -17.55 -6.38 -8.14
CA ILE A 160 -17.01 -7.67 -8.55
C ILE A 160 -15.50 -7.59 -8.37
N PRO A 161 -14.93 -8.26 -7.35
CA PRO A 161 -13.50 -8.16 -7.08
C PRO A 161 -12.68 -8.88 -8.14
N TYR A 162 -11.75 -8.17 -8.76
CA TYR A 162 -10.89 -8.71 -9.81
C TYR A 162 -9.51 -9.10 -9.30
N GLY A 163 -8.97 -8.36 -8.36
CA GLY A 163 -7.65 -8.65 -7.87
C GLY A 163 -7.29 -7.91 -6.59
N LEU A 164 -6.20 -8.37 -6.00
CA LEU A 164 -5.56 -7.72 -4.85
C LEU A 164 -4.25 -7.12 -5.31
N VAL A 165 -3.99 -5.88 -4.94
CA VAL A 165 -2.71 -5.21 -5.15
C VAL A 165 -1.96 -5.22 -3.83
N LEU A 166 -0.77 -5.81 -3.83
CA LEU A 166 0.07 -5.92 -2.65
C LEU A 166 1.14 -4.84 -2.71
N LEU A 167 1.18 -3.98 -1.70
CA LEU A 167 2.14 -2.89 -1.60
C LEU A 167 2.96 -3.01 -0.32
N ALA A 168 4.17 -2.49 -0.37
CA ALA A 168 5.05 -2.42 0.79
C ALA A 168 5.89 -1.15 0.74
N ASN A 169 6.26 -0.66 1.92
CA ASN A 169 7.29 0.36 2.02
C ASN A 169 8.66 -0.31 1.92
N PRO A 170 9.54 0.10 0.99
CA PRO A 170 10.89 -0.44 0.93
C PRO A 170 11.65 -0.17 2.23
N ILE A 171 12.45 -1.14 2.65
CA ILE A 171 13.36 -0.96 3.80
C ILE A 171 14.50 -0.04 3.37
N ARG A 172 14.83 0.94 4.21
CA ARG A 172 15.98 1.83 3.97
C ARG A 172 17.26 1.01 3.88
N LYS A 173 18.10 1.33 2.90
CA LYS A 173 19.38 0.66 2.74
C LYS A 173 20.24 0.76 4.00
N GLU A 174 20.24 1.92 4.61
CA GLU A 174 20.99 2.22 5.82
C GLU A 174 20.49 1.46 7.06
N ALA A 175 19.24 1.00 7.05
CA ALA A 175 18.65 0.26 8.18
C ALA A 175 19.39 -1.05 8.45
N TRP A 176 19.77 -1.79 7.43
CA TRP A 176 20.54 -3.02 7.57
C TRP A 176 21.91 -2.80 8.18
N GLU A 177 22.62 -1.76 7.72
CA GLU A 177 23.93 -1.39 8.25
C GLU A 177 23.83 -0.97 9.73
N THR A 178 22.81 -0.21 10.07
CA THR A 178 22.53 0.22 11.44
C THR A 178 22.23 -0.96 12.35
N PHE A 179 21.39 -1.90 11.91
CA PHE A 179 21.06 -3.09 12.66
C PHE A 179 22.27 -3.96 12.91
N GLN A 180 23.11 -4.15 11.91
CA GLN A 180 24.36 -4.91 12.05
C GLN A 180 25.29 -4.25 13.06
N TYR A 181 25.41 -2.92 13.02
CA TYR A 181 26.21 -2.17 13.97
C TYR A 181 25.75 -2.39 15.41
N PHE A 182 24.45 -2.28 15.69
CA PHE A 182 23.93 -2.48 17.03
C PHE A 182 24.03 -3.95 17.48
N ALA A 183 23.82 -4.90 16.59
CA ALA A 183 24.00 -6.33 16.89
C ALA A 183 25.47 -6.63 17.29
N ASP A 184 26.44 -6.05 16.59
CA ASP A 184 27.86 -6.18 16.89
C ASP A 184 28.23 -5.56 18.24
N GLN A 185 27.48 -4.57 18.70
CA GLN A 185 27.63 -3.94 20.02
C GLN A 185 26.87 -4.70 21.14
N GLY A 186 26.23 -5.81 20.84
CA GLY A 186 25.46 -6.57 21.80
C GLY A 186 24.12 -5.93 22.18
N VAL A 187 23.59 -5.04 21.32
CA VAL A 187 22.29 -4.38 21.51
C VAL A 187 21.22 -5.14 20.77
N ASP A 188 20.16 -5.53 21.48
CA ASP A 188 18.98 -6.13 20.87
C ASP A 188 18.12 -5.06 20.23
N ILE A 189 17.69 -5.31 19.00
CA ILE A 189 16.81 -4.40 18.25
C ILE A 189 15.40 -4.99 18.24
N LYS A 190 14.43 -4.17 18.65
CA LYS A 190 12.99 -4.48 18.56
C LYS A 190 12.31 -3.47 17.67
N VAL A 191 11.53 -3.99 16.72
CA VAL A 191 10.77 -3.17 15.77
C VAL A 191 9.34 -3.05 16.26
N ILE A 192 8.86 -1.81 16.34
CA ILE A 192 7.48 -1.50 16.73
C ILE A 192 6.77 -0.98 15.48
N SER A 193 5.61 -1.55 15.18
CA SER A 193 4.74 -1.08 14.10
C SER A 193 3.35 -0.81 14.64
N GLY A 194 2.79 0.36 14.28
CA GLY A 194 1.39 0.70 14.53
C GLY A 194 0.44 0.22 13.44
N ASP A 195 0.96 -0.40 12.40
CA ASP A 195 0.18 -0.94 11.29
C ASP A 195 -0.40 -2.30 11.69
N ASN A 196 -1.70 -2.50 11.45
CA ASN A 196 -2.37 -3.78 11.67
C ASN A 196 -2.02 -4.77 10.58
#